data_7f138f6e63a38274f6066c23b3b8e4e7
#
_entry.id   7f138f6e63a38274f6066c23b3b8e4e7
#
_cell.length_a   1.000
_cell.length_b   1.000
_cell.length_c   1.000
_cell.angle_alpha   90.00
_cell.angle_beta   90.00
_cell.angle_gamma   90.00
#
_symmetry.space_group_name_H-M   'P 1'
#
loop_
_entity.id
_entity.type
_entity.pdbx_description
1 polymer ?
#
loop_
_entity_poly.entity_id
_entity_poly.type
_entity_poly.pdbx_seq_one_letter_code
_entity_poly.pdbx_strand_id
1 'polypeptide(L)'
;MVEQLNVLMRWLHIASVACLSGGMIYGWIAAGAAAALAPDAREELARRTAAAFRPLAMLSISCLVISGIYNIVSNPGHSLKYEVLLSVKLLLVAHIFAVAVFITQPHHPRRVRLTAGGAISSLIVIGIAAYLRRIF
;
A
#
# COMPACT_ATOMS: atom_id res chain seq x y z
N MET A 1 -18.37 23.23 -2.38
CA MET A 1 -17.81 22.41 -3.48
C MET A 1 -16.36 22.01 -3.24
N VAL A 2 -15.42 22.92 -2.98
CA VAL A 2 -13.99 22.60 -2.69
C VAL A 2 -13.84 21.76 -1.42
N GLU A 3 -14.57 22.06 -0.36
CA GLU A 3 -14.54 21.32 0.89
C GLU A 3 -14.99 19.85 0.74
N GLN A 4 -16.06 19.64 -0.02
CA GLN A 4 -16.55 18.29 -0.32
C GLN A 4 -15.53 17.48 -1.13
N LEU A 5 -14.82 18.12 -2.07
CA LEU A 5 -13.76 17.50 -2.84
C LEU A 5 -12.56 17.12 -1.93
N ASN A 6 -12.19 18.00 -1.01
CA ASN A 6 -11.12 17.72 -0.04
C ASN A 6 -11.46 16.51 0.84
N VAL A 7 -12.69 16.42 1.32
CA VAL A 7 -13.17 15.28 2.12
C VAL A 7 -13.14 14.00 1.28
N LEU A 8 -13.64 14.05 0.06
CA LEU A 8 -13.66 12.90 -0.86
C LEU A 8 -12.25 12.40 -1.17
N MET A 9 -11.32 13.30 -1.50
CA MET A 9 -9.93 12.94 -1.82
C MET A 9 -9.20 12.36 -0.61
N ARG A 10 -9.46 12.89 0.58
CA ARG A 10 -8.91 12.33 1.83
C ARG A 10 -9.48 10.95 2.12
N TRP A 11 -10.80 10.77 1.97
CA TRP A 11 -11.46 9.48 2.14
C TRP A 11 -10.93 8.45 1.15
N LEU A 12 -10.83 8.81 -0.12
CA LEU A 12 -10.28 7.96 -1.18
C LEU A 12 -8.84 7.52 -0.86
N HIS A 13 -8.02 8.45 -0.37
CA HIS A 13 -6.65 8.15 0.04
C HIS A 13 -6.60 7.13 1.18
N ILE A 14 -7.37 7.35 2.24
CA ILE A 14 -7.41 6.46 3.42
C ILE A 14 -7.94 5.08 3.05
N ALA A 15 -9.03 5.01 2.29
CA ALA A 15 -9.61 3.75 1.83
C ALA A 15 -8.62 2.94 0.98
N SER A 16 -7.91 3.60 0.06
CA SER A 16 -6.90 2.96 -0.78
C SER A 16 -5.70 2.45 0.01
N VAL A 17 -5.22 3.21 1.01
CA VAL A 17 -4.19 2.75 1.95
C VAL A 17 -4.66 1.52 2.70
N ALA A 18 -5.88 1.53 3.24
CA ALA A 18 -6.44 0.41 3.98
C ALA A 18 -6.57 -0.85 3.11
N CYS A 19 -7.07 -0.72 1.89
CA CYS A 19 -7.19 -1.83 0.94
C CYS A 19 -5.83 -2.42 0.56
N LEU A 20 -4.86 -1.58 0.22
CA LEU A 20 -3.53 -2.03 -0.22
C LEU A 20 -2.76 -2.67 0.93
N SER A 21 -2.67 -2.00 2.08
CA SER A 21 -1.96 -2.47 3.27
C SER A 21 -2.62 -3.71 3.87
N GLY A 22 -3.96 -3.70 3.98
CA GLY A 22 -4.75 -4.83 4.47
C GLY A 22 -4.59 -6.06 3.58
N GLY A 23 -4.59 -5.88 2.25
CA GLY A 23 -4.35 -6.96 1.30
C GLY A 23 -2.95 -7.57 1.44
N MET A 24 -1.91 -6.77 1.68
CA MET A 24 -0.54 -7.25 1.92
C MET A 24 -0.43 -8.02 3.24
N ILE A 25 -1.00 -7.48 4.32
CA ILE A 25 -1.01 -8.13 5.63
C ILE A 25 -1.77 -9.46 5.56
N TYR A 26 -2.94 -9.47 4.94
CA TYR A 26 -3.71 -10.68 4.72
C TYR A 26 -2.95 -11.70 3.88
N GLY A 27 -2.32 -11.27 2.79
CA GLY A 27 -1.49 -12.14 1.94
C GLY A 27 -0.33 -12.77 2.69
N TRP A 28 0.30 -12.04 3.61
CA TRP A 28 1.36 -12.57 4.47
C TRP A 28 0.84 -13.62 5.45
N ILE A 29 -0.27 -13.34 6.13
CA ILE A 29 -0.92 -14.30 7.06
C ILE A 29 -1.37 -15.55 6.30
N ALA A 30 -2.03 -15.38 5.16
CA ALA A 30 -2.49 -16.48 4.32
C ALA A 30 -1.34 -17.37 3.82
N ALA A 31 -0.21 -16.77 3.45
CA ALA A 31 0.99 -17.49 3.05
C ALA A 31 1.57 -18.33 4.20
N GLY A 32 1.54 -17.82 5.43
CA GLY A 32 1.91 -18.56 6.64
C GLY A 32 0.98 -19.73 6.92
N ALA A 33 -0.32 -19.53 6.85
CA ALA A 33 -1.32 -20.58 7.03
C ALA A 33 -1.23 -21.67 5.94
N ALA A 34 -0.94 -21.27 4.69
CA ALA A 34 -0.79 -22.18 3.57
C ALA A 34 0.50 -23.05 3.67
N ALA A 35 1.39 -22.78 4.60
CA ALA A 35 2.63 -23.58 4.77
C ALA A 35 2.34 -25.05 5.13
N ALA A 36 1.20 -25.34 5.73
CA ALA A 36 0.74 -26.70 6.05
C ALA A 36 0.12 -27.46 4.85
N LEU A 37 -0.15 -26.80 3.73
CA LEU A 37 -0.72 -27.41 2.54
C LEU A 37 0.36 -28.13 1.71
N ALA A 38 -0.08 -29.09 0.90
CA ALA A 38 0.76 -29.69 -0.15
C ALA A 38 1.28 -28.62 -1.12
N PRO A 39 2.48 -28.78 -1.70
CA PRO A 39 3.11 -27.78 -2.55
C PRO A 39 2.20 -27.25 -3.67
N ASP A 40 1.53 -28.15 -4.39
CA ASP A 40 0.65 -27.78 -5.52
C ASP A 40 -0.59 -26.98 -5.05
N ALA A 41 -1.18 -27.36 -3.94
CA ALA A 41 -2.32 -26.66 -3.37
C ALA A 41 -1.92 -25.26 -2.87
N ARG A 42 -0.71 -25.12 -2.31
CA ARG A 42 -0.15 -23.86 -1.88
C ARG A 42 0.08 -22.92 -3.06
N GLU A 43 0.66 -23.43 -4.15
CA GLU A 43 0.91 -22.64 -5.35
C GLU A 43 -0.40 -22.19 -6.00
N GLU A 44 -1.38 -23.06 -6.12
CA GLU A 44 -2.70 -22.72 -6.65
C GLU A 44 -3.43 -21.67 -5.81
N LEU A 45 -3.40 -21.79 -4.48
CA LEU A 45 -3.99 -20.80 -3.57
C LEU A 45 -3.29 -19.44 -3.75
N ALA A 46 -1.97 -19.44 -3.79
CA ALA A 46 -1.19 -18.22 -3.99
C ALA A 46 -1.50 -17.56 -5.34
N ARG A 47 -1.66 -18.34 -6.41
CA ARG A 47 -2.01 -17.86 -7.74
C ARG A 47 -3.40 -17.24 -7.77
N ARG A 48 -4.41 -17.92 -7.20
CA ARG A 48 -5.79 -17.41 -7.13
C ARG A 48 -5.88 -16.14 -6.30
N THR A 49 -5.25 -16.11 -5.13
CA THR A 49 -5.23 -14.93 -4.26
C THR A 49 -4.58 -13.73 -4.95
N ALA A 50 -3.47 -13.94 -5.66
CA ALA A 50 -2.82 -12.88 -6.42
C ALA A 50 -3.68 -12.36 -7.56
N ALA A 51 -4.33 -13.24 -8.31
CA ALA A 51 -5.22 -12.86 -9.41
C ALA A 51 -6.42 -12.04 -8.90
N ALA A 52 -7.00 -12.44 -7.76
CA ALA A 52 -8.10 -11.71 -7.14
C ALA A 52 -7.66 -10.34 -6.56
N PHE A 53 -6.46 -10.26 -5.98
CA PHE A 53 -5.95 -9.02 -5.39
C PHE A 53 -5.45 -8.01 -6.43
N ARG A 54 -5.00 -8.46 -7.60
CA ARG A 54 -4.42 -7.60 -8.64
C ARG A 54 -5.28 -6.40 -9.03
N PRO A 55 -6.56 -6.55 -9.41
CA PRO A 55 -7.39 -5.40 -9.79
C PRO A 55 -7.57 -4.41 -8.63
N LEU A 56 -7.75 -4.92 -7.40
CA LEU A 56 -7.87 -4.08 -6.21
C LEU A 56 -6.57 -3.32 -5.92
N ALA A 57 -5.42 -3.96 -6.06
CA ALA A 57 -4.12 -3.33 -5.88
C ALA A 57 -3.89 -2.22 -6.91
N MET A 58 -4.17 -2.49 -8.20
CA MET A 58 -4.02 -1.50 -9.28
C MET A 58 -4.94 -0.29 -9.06
N LEU A 59 -6.20 -0.53 -8.71
CA LEU A 59 -7.16 0.53 -8.40
C LEU A 59 -6.68 1.36 -7.20
N SER A 60 -6.27 0.71 -6.12
CA SER A 60 -5.78 1.39 -4.92
C SER A 60 -4.54 2.24 -5.20
N ILE A 61 -3.59 1.72 -5.99
CA ILE A 61 -2.38 2.47 -6.40
C ILE A 61 -2.78 3.71 -7.21
N SER A 62 -3.67 3.58 -8.19
CA SER A 62 -4.13 4.70 -9.00
C SER A 62 -4.81 5.77 -8.14
N CYS A 63 -5.70 5.37 -7.24
CA CYS A 63 -6.38 6.27 -6.31
C CYS A 63 -5.39 6.95 -5.35
N LEU A 64 -4.37 6.23 -4.86
CA LEU A 64 -3.33 6.79 -4.00
C LEU A 64 -2.47 7.83 -4.72
N VAL A 65 -2.10 7.59 -5.97
CA VAL A 65 -1.35 8.56 -6.79
C VAL A 65 -2.17 9.83 -6.99
N ILE A 66 -3.40 9.69 -7.46
CA ILE A 66 -4.29 10.84 -7.72
C ILE A 66 -4.54 11.65 -6.45
N SER A 67 -4.97 10.99 -5.38
CA SER A 67 -5.27 11.65 -4.11
C SER A 67 -4.02 12.21 -3.42
N GLY A 68 -2.87 11.55 -3.60
CA GLY A 68 -1.57 12.00 -3.07
C GLY A 68 -1.10 13.28 -3.75
N ILE A 69 -1.14 13.35 -5.08
CA ILE A 69 -0.82 14.56 -5.85
C ILE A 69 -1.76 15.70 -5.45
N TYR A 70 -3.06 15.44 -5.39
CA TYR A 70 -4.04 16.42 -4.98
C TYR A 70 -3.72 17.01 -3.60
N ASN A 71 -3.43 16.15 -2.61
CA ASN A 71 -3.12 16.59 -1.25
C ASN A 71 -1.82 17.43 -1.16
N ILE A 72 -0.81 17.13 -1.98
CA ILE A 72 0.44 17.91 -2.03
C ILE A 72 0.19 19.29 -2.63
N VAL A 73 -0.53 19.35 -3.75
CA VAL A 73 -0.81 20.61 -4.48
C VAL A 73 -1.74 21.52 -3.69
N SER A 74 -2.70 20.95 -2.95
CA SER A 74 -3.69 21.71 -2.18
C SER A 74 -3.14 22.32 -0.89
N ASN A 75 -1.95 21.95 -0.43
CA ASN A 75 -1.34 22.42 0.81
C ASN A 75 0.09 22.93 0.57
N PRO A 76 0.28 24.09 -0.06
CA PRO A 76 1.59 24.71 -0.23
C PRO A 76 2.10 25.30 1.10
N GLY A 77 3.42 25.33 1.30
CA GLY A 77 4.04 26.00 2.44
C GLY A 77 4.45 25.09 3.58
N HIS A 78 5.30 24.11 3.29
CA HIS A 78 5.80 23.15 4.25
C HIS A 78 7.17 23.54 4.82
N SER A 79 7.42 23.15 6.09
CA SER A 79 8.74 23.26 6.70
C SER A 79 9.70 22.22 6.10
N LEU A 80 11.03 22.49 6.15
CA LEU A 80 12.06 21.55 5.70
C LEU A 80 11.88 20.14 6.33
N LYS A 81 11.52 20.10 7.63
CA LYS A 81 11.26 18.83 8.32
C LYS A 81 10.11 18.06 7.71
N TYR A 82 9.04 18.75 7.30
CA TYR A 82 7.91 18.14 6.62
C TYR A 82 8.33 17.57 5.26
N GLU A 83 9.10 18.31 4.48
CA GLU A 83 9.57 17.87 3.15
C GLU A 83 10.44 16.63 3.22
N VAL A 84 11.35 16.54 4.20
CA VAL A 84 12.17 15.34 4.42
C VAL A 84 11.32 14.13 4.77
N LEU A 85 10.37 14.27 5.70
CA LEU A 85 9.48 13.18 6.08
C LEU A 85 8.55 12.76 4.94
N LEU A 86 8.08 13.72 4.15
CA LEU A 86 7.28 13.46 2.96
C LEU A 86 8.09 12.69 1.91
N SER A 87 9.35 13.05 1.69
CA SER A 87 10.24 12.35 0.76
C SER A 87 10.48 10.91 1.17
N VAL A 88 10.75 10.66 2.46
CA VAL A 88 10.88 9.30 3.01
C VAL A 88 9.58 8.51 2.82
N LYS A 89 8.43 9.12 3.10
CA LYS A 89 7.12 8.51 2.89
C LYS A 89 6.90 8.14 1.42
N LEU A 90 7.21 9.02 0.48
CA LEU A 90 7.05 8.78 -0.96
C LEU A 90 7.94 7.63 -1.44
N LEU A 91 9.18 7.54 -0.94
CA LEU A 91 10.10 6.47 -1.27
C LEU A 91 9.58 5.10 -0.78
N LEU A 92 9.05 5.05 0.45
CA LEU A 92 8.42 3.85 0.99
C LEU A 92 7.14 3.48 0.22
N VAL A 93 6.34 4.46 -0.20
CA VAL A 93 5.14 4.22 -1.01
C VAL A 93 5.53 3.66 -2.38
N ALA A 94 6.57 4.17 -3.02
CA ALA A 94 7.09 3.62 -4.27
C ALA A 94 7.57 2.17 -4.09
N HIS A 95 8.23 1.85 -2.97
CA HIS A 95 8.59 0.48 -2.62
C HIS A 95 7.35 -0.42 -2.47
N ILE A 96 6.32 0.04 -1.74
CA ILE A 96 5.06 -0.69 -1.57
C ILE A 96 4.39 -0.96 -2.92
N PHE A 97 4.38 0.02 -3.83
CA PHE A 97 3.81 -0.13 -5.16
C PHE A 97 4.57 -1.17 -5.99
N ALA A 98 5.91 -1.12 -5.98
CA ALA A 98 6.74 -2.11 -6.64
C ALA A 98 6.45 -3.52 -6.09
N VAL A 99 6.41 -3.67 -4.77
CA VAL A 99 6.08 -4.95 -4.12
C VAL A 99 4.69 -5.41 -4.52
N ALA A 100 3.66 -4.53 -4.51
CA ALA A 100 2.30 -4.89 -4.91
C ALA A 100 2.23 -5.42 -6.34
N VAL A 101 2.94 -4.79 -7.27
CA VAL A 101 3.03 -5.25 -8.67
C VAL A 101 3.72 -6.61 -8.75
N PHE A 102 4.83 -6.80 -8.03
CA PHE A 102 5.58 -8.07 -8.07
C PHE A 102 4.81 -9.24 -7.44
N ILE A 103 4.12 -9.04 -6.31
CA ILE A 103 3.36 -10.13 -5.66
C ILE A 103 2.12 -10.54 -6.45
N THR A 104 1.62 -9.68 -7.32
CA THR A 104 0.48 -10.00 -8.20
C THR A 104 0.91 -10.70 -9.50
N GLN A 105 2.22 -10.85 -9.76
CA GLN A 105 2.71 -11.63 -10.89
C GLN A 105 2.64 -13.14 -10.58
N PRO A 106 2.21 -13.98 -11.53
CA PRO A 106 2.27 -15.43 -11.39
C PRO A 106 3.74 -15.89 -11.28
N HIS A 107 4.01 -16.86 -10.42
CA HIS A 107 5.32 -17.54 -10.30
C HIS A 107 6.50 -16.72 -9.75
N HIS A 108 6.27 -15.70 -8.90
CA HIS A 108 7.39 -14.98 -8.31
C HIS A 108 8.01 -15.77 -7.13
N PRO A 109 9.30 -16.22 -7.21
CA PRO A 109 9.91 -17.15 -6.25
C PRO A 109 10.05 -16.57 -4.84
N ARG A 110 10.07 -15.25 -4.68
CA ARG A 110 10.25 -14.55 -3.40
C ARG A 110 8.96 -13.92 -2.86
N ARG A 111 7.80 -14.35 -3.33
CA ARG A 111 6.51 -13.74 -2.99
C ARG A 111 6.29 -13.54 -1.49
N VAL A 112 6.50 -14.57 -0.66
CA VAL A 112 6.27 -14.50 0.78
C VAL A 112 7.14 -13.42 1.45
N ARG A 113 8.43 -13.36 1.10
CA ARG A 113 9.36 -12.35 1.64
C ARG A 113 8.99 -10.94 1.18
N LEU A 114 8.58 -10.77 -0.08
CA LEU A 114 8.12 -9.49 -0.62
C LEU A 114 6.84 -9.03 0.06
N THR A 115 5.88 -9.93 0.29
CA THR A 115 4.63 -9.61 0.98
C THR A 115 4.88 -9.17 2.43
N ALA A 116 5.77 -9.86 3.15
CA ALA A 116 6.18 -9.45 4.49
C ALA A 116 6.86 -8.07 4.49
N GLY A 117 7.79 -7.83 3.56
CA GLY A 117 8.45 -6.53 3.40
C GLY A 117 7.45 -5.42 3.09
N GLY A 118 6.49 -5.65 2.20
CA GLY A 118 5.41 -4.73 1.87
C GLY A 118 4.51 -4.42 3.07
N ALA A 119 4.14 -5.43 3.86
CA ALA A 119 3.34 -5.25 5.07
C ALA A 119 4.07 -4.38 6.10
N ILE A 120 5.35 -4.64 6.36
CA ILE A 120 6.18 -3.84 7.28
C ILE A 120 6.30 -2.40 6.79
N SER A 121 6.64 -2.21 5.51
CA SER A 121 6.74 -0.87 4.91
C SER A 121 5.42 -0.10 5.00
N SER A 122 4.28 -0.78 4.82
CA SER A 122 2.95 -0.18 4.95
C SER A 122 2.68 0.32 6.37
N LEU A 123 3.04 -0.45 7.39
CA LEU A 123 2.91 -0.03 8.79
C LEU A 123 3.79 1.18 9.12
N ILE A 124 5.02 1.21 8.59
CA ILE A 124 5.92 2.36 8.77
C ILE A 124 5.33 3.61 8.09
N VAL A 125 4.80 3.50 6.88
CA VAL A 125 4.17 4.61 6.17
C VAL A 125 2.96 5.16 6.94
N ILE A 126 2.12 4.28 7.50
CA ILE A 126 0.97 4.67 8.31
C ILE A 126 1.47 5.41 9.57
N GLY A 127 2.51 4.92 10.24
CA GLY A 127 3.11 5.58 11.40
C GLY A 127 3.66 6.97 11.06
N ILE A 128 4.41 7.11 9.97
CA ILE A 128 4.90 8.42 9.50
C ILE A 128 3.74 9.36 9.17
N ALA A 129 2.69 8.86 8.52
CA ALA A 129 1.52 9.68 8.18
C ALA A 129 0.78 10.17 9.44
N ALA A 130 0.64 9.32 10.45
CA ALA A 130 0.04 9.68 11.74
C ALA A 130 0.90 10.72 12.48
N TYR A 131 2.24 10.56 12.45
CA TYR A 131 3.17 11.51 13.06
C TYR A 131 3.13 12.88 12.36
N LEU A 132 3.17 12.92 11.03
CA LEU A 132 3.06 14.14 10.26
C LEU A 132 1.78 14.92 10.58
N ARG A 133 0.65 14.21 10.75
CA ARG A 133 -0.63 14.84 11.10
C ARG A 133 -0.64 15.48 12.50
N ARG A 134 0.20 15.01 13.42
CA ARG A 134 0.29 15.56 14.78
C ARG A 134 1.10 16.84 14.83
N ILE A 135 2.07 17.01 13.93
CA ILE A 135 3.02 18.13 13.94
C ILE A 135 2.51 19.32 13.12
N PHE A 136 1.63 19.08 12.19
CA PHE A 136 1.05 20.03 11.23
C PHE A 136 -0.48 19.88 11.17
#